data_24d6babcff7883ce5acb710d8bd7db1b
#
_entry.id   24d6babcff7883ce5acb710d8bd7db1b
#
_cell.length_a   1.000
_cell.length_b   1.000
_cell.length_c   1.000
_cell.angle_alpha   90.00
_cell.angle_beta   90.00
_cell.angle_gamma   90.00
#
_symmetry.space_group_name_H-M   'P 1'
#
loop_
_entity.id
_entity.type
_entity.pdbx_description
1 polymer ?
#
loop_
_entity_poly.entity_id
_entity_poly.type
_entity_poly.pdbx_seq_one_letter_code
_entity_poly.pdbx_strand_id
1 'polypeptide(L)'
;ENALAAVARHDEQGIAPAGEALRRLLPAGPTVILMDELLNYVSRARRTGLASQFYDFLHNLSEEARARDNLVLCVSIPASELEMNPEDQRDYDSYKKLLDRVGKAISMSSETEVTEIIRRRLFDWYGMPEDGKKTAAAYGAWARDHQTELANLGSDSPEELFLACYPFHPSLISVFQRKWQSL
;
A
#
# COMPACT_ATOMS: atom_id res chain seq x y z
N GLU A 1 -14.14 -27.03 -17.81
CA GLU A 1 -15.02 -25.96 -18.37
C GLU A 1 -14.16 -24.74 -18.68
N ASN A 2 -14.36 -24.18 -19.89
CA ASN A 2 -13.59 -22.97 -20.25
C ASN A 2 -14.15 -21.78 -19.46
N ALA A 3 -13.35 -21.25 -18.52
CA ALA A 3 -13.75 -20.12 -17.66
C ALA A 3 -14.23 -18.89 -18.46
N LEU A 4 -13.65 -18.65 -19.64
CA LEU A 4 -14.08 -17.58 -20.55
C LEU A 4 -15.52 -17.78 -21.05
N ALA A 5 -15.97 -19.00 -21.24
CA ALA A 5 -17.35 -19.25 -21.67
C ALA A 5 -18.39 -18.82 -20.62
N ALA A 6 -18.02 -18.83 -19.32
CA ALA A 6 -18.91 -18.40 -18.26
C ALA A 6 -19.21 -16.89 -18.27
N VAL A 7 -18.28 -16.08 -18.84
CA VAL A 7 -18.41 -14.63 -18.90
C VAL A 7 -18.57 -14.06 -20.29
N ALA A 8 -18.62 -14.91 -21.35
CA ALA A 8 -18.67 -14.47 -22.73
C ALA A 8 -19.79 -13.46 -23.02
N ARG A 9 -21.01 -13.68 -22.51
CA ARG A 9 -22.13 -12.75 -22.68
C ARG A 9 -21.91 -11.41 -21.98
N HIS A 10 -21.23 -11.41 -20.81
CA HIS A 10 -20.90 -10.19 -20.08
C HIS A 10 -19.86 -9.39 -20.84
N ASP A 11 -18.88 -10.08 -21.44
CA ASP A 11 -17.84 -9.48 -22.26
C ASP A 11 -18.40 -8.83 -23.51
N GLU A 12 -19.27 -9.55 -24.27
CA GLU A 12 -19.97 -9.03 -25.44
C GLU A 12 -20.82 -7.79 -25.13
N GLN A 13 -21.42 -7.74 -23.95
CA GLN A 13 -22.28 -6.64 -23.50
C GLN A 13 -21.51 -5.51 -22.80
N GLY A 14 -20.21 -5.69 -22.52
CA GLY A 14 -19.40 -4.74 -21.77
C GLY A 14 -19.88 -4.51 -20.35
N ILE A 15 -20.47 -5.53 -19.69
CA ILE A 15 -20.97 -5.46 -18.32
C ILE A 15 -20.15 -6.35 -17.38
N ALA A 16 -20.01 -5.91 -16.12
CA ALA A 16 -19.29 -6.66 -15.11
C ALA A 16 -20.00 -7.99 -14.77
N PRO A 17 -19.29 -9.14 -14.74
CA PRO A 17 -19.87 -10.38 -14.27
C PRO A 17 -20.21 -10.30 -12.78
N ALA A 18 -21.34 -10.87 -12.41
CA ALA A 18 -21.85 -10.91 -11.04
C ALA A 18 -22.48 -12.26 -10.71
N GLY A 19 -22.70 -12.50 -9.44
CA GLY A 19 -23.42 -13.68 -8.95
C GLY A 19 -22.87 -15.00 -9.49
N GLU A 20 -23.72 -15.80 -10.12
CA GLU A 20 -23.36 -17.12 -10.61
C GLU A 20 -22.30 -17.10 -11.71
N ALA A 21 -22.28 -16.10 -12.59
CA ALA A 21 -21.29 -15.99 -13.65
C ALA A 21 -19.89 -15.79 -13.06
N LEU A 22 -19.77 -14.94 -12.04
CA LEU A 22 -18.51 -14.73 -11.33
C LEU A 22 -18.09 -16.00 -10.54
N ARG A 23 -19.02 -16.69 -9.91
CA ARG A 23 -18.73 -17.93 -9.18
C ARG A 23 -18.17 -19.03 -10.08
N ARG A 24 -18.68 -19.16 -11.30
CA ARG A 24 -18.18 -20.13 -12.30
C ARG A 24 -16.82 -19.75 -12.86
N LEU A 25 -16.49 -18.47 -12.86
CA LEU A 25 -15.17 -17.97 -13.26
C LEU A 25 -14.10 -18.36 -12.24
N LEU A 26 -14.45 -18.37 -10.96
CA LEU A 26 -13.52 -18.59 -9.86
C LEU A 26 -13.28 -20.09 -9.60
N PRO A 27 -12.01 -20.52 -9.39
CA PRO A 27 -11.70 -21.90 -9.05
C PRO A 27 -12.41 -22.37 -7.76
N ALA A 28 -12.69 -23.67 -7.69
CA ALA A 28 -13.29 -24.27 -6.49
C ALA A 28 -12.27 -24.51 -5.36
N GLY A 29 -10.98 -24.60 -5.66
CA GLY A 29 -9.89 -24.82 -4.72
C GLY A 29 -9.41 -23.53 -4.04
N PRO A 30 -8.43 -23.64 -3.11
CA PRO A 30 -7.80 -22.48 -2.50
C PRO A 30 -7.21 -21.55 -3.54
N THR A 31 -7.60 -20.28 -3.50
CA THR A 31 -7.29 -19.30 -4.55
C THR A 31 -6.85 -17.99 -3.93
N VAL A 32 -5.77 -17.41 -4.47
CA VAL A 32 -5.32 -16.05 -4.17
C VAL A 32 -5.38 -15.23 -5.45
N ILE A 33 -6.06 -14.10 -5.39
CA ILE A 33 -6.13 -13.12 -6.47
C ILE A 33 -5.32 -11.91 -6.06
N LEU A 34 -4.34 -11.54 -6.89
CA LEU A 34 -3.47 -10.39 -6.66
C LEU A 34 -3.75 -9.35 -7.75
N MET A 35 -4.10 -8.14 -7.33
CA MET A 35 -4.29 -6.99 -8.22
C MET A 35 -3.33 -5.89 -7.78
N ASP A 36 -2.37 -5.57 -8.64
CA ASP A 36 -1.38 -4.54 -8.36
C ASP A 36 -1.66 -3.27 -9.18
N GLU A 37 -1.34 -2.12 -8.61
CA GLU A 37 -1.48 -0.81 -9.25
C GLU A 37 -2.88 -0.54 -9.85
N LEU A 38 -3.93 -0.85 -9.11
CA LEU A 38 -5.31 -0.81 -9.58
C LEU A 38 -5.69 0.52 -10.23
N LEU A 39 -5.26 1.66 -9.69
CA LEU A 39 -5.60 2.97 -10.22
C LEU A 39 -4.97 3.27 -11.59
N ASN A 40 -3.85 2.66 -11.93
CA ASN A 40 -3.26 2.77 -13.27
C ASN A 40 -4.17 2.18 -14.34
N TYR A 41 -4.81 1.06 -14.03
CA TYR A 41 -5.83 0.49 -14.91
C TYR A 41 -7.07 1.39 -15.01
N VAL A 42 -7.58 1.88 -13.87
CA VAL A 42 -8.79 2.72 -13.81
C VAL A 42 -8.61 4.00 -14.62
N SER A 43 -7.48 4.69 -14.47
CA SER A 43 -7.17 5.89 -15.23
C SER A 43 -7.20 5.68 -16.75
N ARG A 44 -6.69 4.54 -17.23
CA ARG A 44 -6.75 4.17 -18.64
C ARG A 44 -8.17 3.79 -19.08
N ALA A 45 -8.88 3.04 -18.24
CA ALA A 45 -10.21 2.53 -18.50
C ALA A 45 -11.30 3.61 -18.56
N ARG A 46 -11.08 4.80 -17.97
CA ARG A 46 -12.00 5.94 -18.09
C ARG A 46 -12.28 6.31 -19.54
N ARG A 47 -11.25 6.33 -20.37
CA ARG A 47 -11.37 6.72 -21.78
C ARG A 47 -12.23 5.77 -22.61
N THR A 48 -12.34 4.53 -22.19
CA THR A 48 -13.11 3.48 -22.88
C THR A 48 -14.47 3.25 -22.24
N GLY A 49 -14.81 3.95 -21.15
CA GLY A 49 -16.04 3.72 -20.38
C GLY A 49 -16.01 2.47 -19.49
N LEU A 50 -14.88 1.75 -19.45
CA LEU A 50 -14.76 0.51 -18.67
C LEU A 50 -14.46 0.74 -17.18
N ALA A 51 -14.16 1.97 -16.76
CA ALA A 51 -13.84 2.24 -15.35
C ALA A 51 -15.01 1.93 -14.41
N SER A 52 -16.24 2.28 -14.78
CA SER A 52 -17.44 1.94 -14.01
C SER A 52 -17.68 0.44 -13.94
N GLN A 53 -17.51 -0.26 -15.07
CA GLN A 53 -17.65 -1.71 -15.13
C GLN A 53 -16.59 -2.42 -14.26
N PHE A 54 -15.38 -1.88 -14.23
CA PHE A 54 -14.33 -2.41 -13.37
C PHE A 54 -14.62 -2.17 -11.87
N TYR A 55 -15.23 -1.04 -11.53
CA TYR A 55 -15.68 -0.78 -10.16
C TYR A 55 -16.73 -1.83 -9.74
N ASP A 56 -17.74 -2.08 -10.58
CA ASP A 56 -18.77 -3.07 -10.31
C ASP A 56 -18.18 -4.50 -10.24
N PHE A 57 -17.24 -4.82 -11.11
CA PHE A 57 -16.51 -6.09 -11.07
C PHE A 57 -15.75 -6.28 -9.75
N LEU A 58 -14.97 -5.29 -9.35
CA LEU A 58 -14.20 -5.35 -8.10
C LEU A 58 -15.12 -5.45 -6.88
N HIS A 59 -16.25 -4.72 -6.90
CA HIS A 59 -17.27 -4.83 -5.87
C HIS A 59 -17.80 -6.27 -5.76
N ASN A 60 -18.24 -6.84 -6.86
CA ASN A 60 -18.77 -8.22 -6.90
C ASN A 60 -17.70 -9.24 -6.46
N LEU A 61 -16.46 -9.06 -6.93
CA LEU A 61 -15.34 -9.94 -6.57
C LEU A 61 -14.99 -9.85 -5.08
N SER A 62 -15.01 -8.66 -4.50
CA SER A 62 -14.73 -8.44 -3.08
C SER A 62 -15.80 -9.08 -2.18
N GLU A 63 -17.06 -9.04 -2.58
CA GLU A 63 -18.14 -9.72 -1.86
C GLU A 63 -18.03 -11.24 -1.97
N GLU A 64 -17.65 -11.78 -3.13
CA GLU A 64 -17.40 -13.22 -3.29
C GLU A 64 -16.18 -13.67 -2.47
N ALA A 65 -15.11 -12.87 -2.41
CA ALA A 65 -13.95 -13.17 -1.57
C ALA A 65 -14.31 -13.18 -0.09
N ARG A 66 -15.17 -12.27 0.35
CA ARG A 66 -15.68 -12.24 1.73
C ARG A 66 -16.56 -13.44 2.06
N ALA A 67 -17.32 -13.94 1.08
CA ALA A 67 -18.27 -15.04 1.27
C ALA A 67 -17.62 -16.45 1.25
N ARG A 68 -16.34 -16.56 0.85
CA ARG A 68 -15.61 -17.81 0.68
C ARG A 68 -14.41 -17.92 1.60
N ASP A 69 -14.28 -19.00 2.33
CA ASP A 69 -13.13 -19.27 3.20
C ASP A 69 -11.86 -19.66 2.44
N ASN A 70 -11.99 -20.03 1.17
CA ASN A 70 -10.89 -20.49 0.32
C ASN A 70 -10.45 -19.48 -0.76
N LEU A 71 -10.92 -18.23 -0.69
CA LEU A 71 -10.60 -17.18 -1.63
C LEU A 71 -10.03 -15.95 -0.91
N VAL A 72 -8.84 -15.54 -1.29
CA VAL A 72 -8.20 -14.32 -0.79
C VAL A 72 -8.02 -13.34 -1.96
N LEU A 73 -8.50 -12.13 -1.80
CA LEU A 73 -8.29 -11.02 -2.72
C LEU A 73 -7.34 -10.00 -2.07
N CYS A 74 -6.19 -9.78 -2.70
CA CYS A 74 -5.23 -8.75 -2.32
C CYS A 74 -5.19 -7.69 -3.41
N VAL A 75 -5.40 -6.44 -3.02
CA VAL A 75 -5.41 -5.29 -3.95
C VAL A 75 -4.43 -4.26 -3.45
N SER A 76 -3.50 -3.81 -4.31
CA SER A 76 -2.68 -2.65 -4.00
C SER A 76 -3.29 -1.38 -4.60
N ILE A 77 -3.35 -0.36 -3.78
CA ILE A 77 -3.70 1.01 -4.18
C ILE A 77 -2.51 1.87 -3.80
N PRO A 78 -1.93 2.65 -4.73
CA PRO A 78 -0.82 3.54 -4.40
C PRO A 78 -1.25 4.56 -3.35
N ALA A 79 -0.42 4.75 -2.32
CA ALA A 79 -0.70 5.67 -1.21
C ALA A 79 -0.28 7.13 -1.50
N SER A 80 0.34 7.41 -2.64
CA SER A 80 0.85 8.73 -2.98
C SER A 80 -0.28 9.64 -3.47
N GLU A 81 -0.92 10.35 -2.54
CA GLU A 81 -1.94 11.36 -2.84
C GLU A 81 -1.36 12.62 -3.52
N LEU A 82 -0.04 12.82 -3.43
CA LEU A 82 0.63 14.05 -3.85
C LEU A 82 0.75 14.22 -5.38
N GLU A 83 0.62 13.14 -6.14
CA GLU A 83 0.75 13.15 -7.60
C GLU A 83 -0.58 12.93 -8.32
N MET A 84 -1.67 12.80 -7.59
CA MET A 84 -2.99 12.52 -8.16
C MET A 84 -3.64 13.79 -8.69
N ASN A 85 -4.10 13.74 -9.93
CA ASN A 85 -5.02 14.75 -10.42
C ASN A 85 -6.40 14.61 -9.73
N PRO A 86 -7.29 15.63 -9.83
CA PRO A 86 -8.59 15.58 -9.14
C PRO A 86 -9.51 14.41 -9.53
N GLU A 87 -9.32 13.83 -10.72
CA GLU A 87 -10.07 12.65 -11.17
C GLU A 87 -9.51 11.39 -10.55
N ASP A 88 -8.18 11.23 -10.51
CA ASP A 88 -7.51 10.12 -9.85
C ASP A 88 -7.79 10.09 -8.35
N GLN A 89 -7.86 11.26 -7.72
CA GLN A 89 -8.22 11.38 -6.30
C GLN A 89 -9.65 10.88 -6.03
N ARG A 90 -10.62 11.22 -6.87
CA ARG A 90 -12.00 10.73 -6.74
C ARG A 90 -12.09 9.22 -6.89
N ASP A 91 -11.34 8.67 -7.85
CA ASP A 91 -11.29 7.22 -8.05
C ASP A 91 -10.62 6.55 -6.84
N TYR A 92 -9.49 7.07 -6.36
CA TYR A 92 -8.84 6.60 -5.15
C TYR A 92 -9.81 6.52 -3.97
N ASP A 93 -10.51 7.61 -3.68
CA ASP A 93 -11.46 7.68 -2.56
C ASP A 93 -12.60 6.67 -2.73
N SER A 94 -13.09 6.49 -3.96
CA SER A 94 -14.17 5.55 -4.27
C SER A 94 -13.73 4.10 -4.09
N TYR A 95 -12.57 3.72 -4.63
CA TYR A 95 -12.04 2.36 -4.52
C TYR A 95 -11.58 2.06 -3.09
N LYS A 96 -10.97 3.01 -2.40
CA LYS A 96 -10.62 2.89 -0.99
C LYS A 96 -11.86 2.61 -0.14
N LYS A 97 -12.91 3.42 -0.30
CA LYS A 97 -14.18 3.23 0.42
C LYS A 97 -14.83 1.88 0.12
N LEU A 98 -14.74 1.40 -1.11
CA LEU A 98 -15.24 0.08 -1.49
C LEU A 98 -14.50 -1.02 -0.73
N LEU A 99 -13.16 -0.98 -0.76
CA LEU A 99 -12.32 -2.03 -0.18
C LEU A 99 -12.30 -2.01 1.34
N ASP A 100 -12.30 -0.84 1.96
CA ASP A 100 -12.35 -0.68 3.42
C ASP A 100 -13.63 -1.25 4.04
N ARG A 101 -14.72 -1.31 3.27
CA ARG A 101 -15.99 -1.89 3.73
C ARG A 101 -15.92 -3.42 3.91
N VAL A 102 -15.17 -4.10 3.05
CA VAL A 102 -15.16 -5.58 2.99
C VAL A 102 -13.83 -6.20 3.38
N GLY A 103 -12.75 -5.42 3.37
CA GLY A 103 -11.38 -5.87 3.58
C GLY A 103 -10.72 -5.21 4.79
N LYS A 104 -9.44 -5.56 4.97
CA LYS A 104 -8.55 -4.97 5.96
C LYS A 104 -7.41 -4.29 5.23
N ALA A 105 -7.26 -2.98 5.44
CA ALA A 105 -6.11 -2.25 4.94
C ALA A 105 -4.84 -2.70 5.69
N ILE A 106 -3.78 -2.98 4.94
CA ILE A 106 -2.46 -3.28 5.45
C ILE A 106 -1.52 -2.21 4.88
N SER A 107 -0.97 -1.38 5.76
CA SER A 107 0.11 -0.48 5.37
C SER A 107 1.38 -1.29 5.23
N MET A 108 2.00 -1.26 4.04
CA MET A 108 3.22 -2.03 3.74
C MET A 108 4.49 -1.38 4.31
N SER A 109 4.39 -0.17 4.85
CA SER A 109 5.54 0.51 5.45
C SER A 109 5.13 1.28 6.69
N SER A 110 5.68 0.89 7.83
CA SER A 110 5.81 1.78 8.99
C SER A 110 6.99 2.74 8.77
N GLU A 111 7.03 3.86 9.47
CA GLU A 111 8.18 4.81 9.36
C GLU A 111 9.52 4.12 9.65
N THR A 112 9.54 3.14 10.54
CA THR A 112 10.72 2.34 10.88
C THR A 112 11.15 1.40 9.76
N GLU A 113 10.20 0.82 9.00
CA GLU A 113 10.50 -0.06 7.87
C GLU A 113 11.07 0.71 6.67
N VAL A 114 10.63 1.95 6.43
CA VAL A 114 11.20 2.81 5.38
C VAL A 114 12.70 3.00 5.58
N THR A 115 13.14 3.26 6.80
CA THR A 115 14.56 3.41 7.11
C THR A 115 15.34 2.12 6.85
N GLU A 116 14.79 0.98 7.22
CA GLU A 116 15.40 -0.33 6.98
C GLU A 116 15.50 -0.62 5.47
N ILE A 117 14.47 -0.31 4.69
CA ILE A 117 14.48 -0.45 3.22
C ILE A 117 15.57 0.44 2.61
N ILE A 118 15.65 1.71 3.00
CA ILE A 118 16.67 2.65 2.51
C ILE A 118 18.06 2.12 2.86
N ARG A 119 18.27 1.66 4.07
CA ARG A 119 19.54 1.11 4.56
C ARG A 119 19.99 -0.09 3.72
N ARG A 120 19.11 -1.06 3.50
CA ARG A 120 19.40 -2.26 2.70
C ARG A 120 19.62 -1.97 1.23
N ARG A 121 19.03 -0.91 0.70
CA ARG A 121 19.20 -0.49 -0.69
C ARG A 121 20.51 0.26 -0.93
N LEU A 122 21.01 0.98 0.07
CA LEU A 122 22.19 1.83 -0.05
C LEU A 122 23.48 1.17 0.48
N PHE A 123 23.38 0.16 1.33
CA PHE A 123 24.51 -0.45 2.00
C PHE A 123 24.42 -1.98 1.96
N ASP A 124 25.58 -2.65 1.94
CA ASP A 124 25.69 -4.07 2.25
C ASP A 124 25.51 -4.23 3.76
N TRP A 125 24.24 -4.43 4.17
CA TRP A 125 23.85 -4.40 5.58
C TRP A 125 23.82 -5.79 6.20
N TYR A 126 24.75 -6.05 7.12
CA TYR A 126 24.87 -7.32 7.86
C TYR A 126 24.39 -7.22 9.30
N GLY A 127 23.76 -6.12 9.67
CA GLY A 127 23.28 -5.83 11.02
C GLY A 127 23.93 -4.57 11.62
N MET A 128 23.41 -4.14 12.77
CA MET A 128 23.90 -2.96 13.47
C MET A 128 25.31 -3.19 14.05
N PRO A 129 26.34 -2.43 13.62
CA PRO A 129 27.68 -2.54 14.20
C PRO A 129 27.70 -2.00 15.64
N GLU A 130 28.60 -2.56 16.48
CA GLU A 130 28.69 -2.13 17.89
C GLU A 130 29.01 -0.65 18.06
N ASP A 131 29.87 -0.10 17.22
CA ASP A 131 30.18 1.34 17.24
C ASP A 131 28.99 2.19 16.78
N GLY A 132 28.14 1.65 15.89
CA GLY A 132 26.87 2.25 15.47
C GLY A 132 25.89 2.34 16.64
N LYS A 133 25.77 1.27 17.43
CA LYS A 133 24.94 1.27 18.66
C LYS A 133 25.38 2.34 19.65
N LYS A 134 26.69 2.40 19.92
CA LYS A 134 27.26 3.42 20.82
C LYS A 134 27.01 4.83 20.33
N THR A 135 27.20 5.06 19.02
CA THR A 135 26.98 6.37 18.41
C THR A 135 25.50 6.76 18.48
N ALA A 136 24.58 5.87 18.11
CA ALA A 136 23.15 6.13 18.18
C ALA A 136 22.68 6.39 19.62
N ALA A 137 23.18 5.61 20.58
CA ALA A 137 22.88 5.82 22.00
C ALA A 137 23.38 7.18 22.51
N ALA A 138 24.60 7.60 22.12
CA ALA A 138 25.15 8.90 22.51
C ALA A 138 24.32 10.06 21.95
N TYR A 139 23.92 9.99 20.66
CA TYR A 139 23.05 11.01 20.08
C TYR A 139 21.65 10.99 20.69
N GLY A 140 21.10 9.82 20.99
CA GLY A 140 19.81 9.69 21.66
C GLY A 140 19.82 10.32 23.06
N ALA A 141 20.87 10.07 23.84
CA ALA A 141 21.05 10.68 25.17
C ALA A 141 21.18 12.21 25.06
N TRP A 142 21.99 12.69 24.11
CA TRP A 142 22.12 14.13 23.86
C TRP A 142 20.78 14.76 23.46
N ALA A 143 20.03 14.12 22.57
CA ALA A 143 18.72 14.60 22.13
C ALA A 143 17.69 14.65 23.27
N ARG A 144 17.75 13.73 24.23
CA ARG A 144 16.91 13.76 25.43
C ARG A 144 17.19 14.97 26.30
N ASP A 145 18.49 15.32 26.49
CA ASP A 145 18.89 16.47 27.28
C ASP A 145 18.52 17.81 26.61
N HIS A 146 18.28 17.80 25.28
CA HIS A 146 17.97 18.98 24.46
C HIS A 146 16.57 18.94 23.85
N GLN A 147 15.61 18.27 24.47
CA GLN A 147 14.23 18.09 23.92
C GLN A 147 13.52 19.40 23.61
N THR A 148 13.77 20.46 24.38
CA THR A 148 13.17 21.78 24.13
C THR A 148 13.64 22.43 22.83
N GLU A 149 14.86 22.12 22.39
CA GLU A 149 15.47 22.64 21.17
C GLU A 149 15.13 21.74 19.95
N LEU A 150 14.85 20.46 20.22
CA LEU A 150 14.59 19.41 19.23
C LEU A 150 13.11 18.98 19.19
N ALA A 151 12.19 19.89 19.51
CA ALA A 151 10.74 19.62 19.54
C ALA A 151 10.18 18.94 18.27
N ASN A 152 10.90 19.02 17.14
CA ASN A 152 10.52 18.42 15.87
C ASN A 152 10.94 16.94 15.72
N LEU A 153 11.68 16.34 16.65
CA LEU A 153 12.01 14.92 16.58
C LEU A 153 10.85 13.99 16.94
N GLY A 154 9.81 14.53 17.62
CA GLY A 154 8.49 13.91 17.77
C GLY A 154 8.48 12.49 18.39
N SER A 155 9.52 12.11 19.13
CA SER A 155 9.63 10.78 19.73
C SER A 155 9.77 10.86 21.24
N ASP A 156 8.98 10.04 21.95
CA ASP A 156 9.08 9.84 23.39
C ASP A 156 10.37 9.08 23.78
N SER A 157 11.01 8.39 22.83
CA SER A 157 12.27 7.65 23.01
C SER A 157 13.29 8.02 21.93
N PRO A 158 14.06 9.12 22.11
CA PRO A 158 15.07 9.53 21.13
C PRO A 158 16.12 8.46 20.83
N GLU A 159 16.54 7.67 21.83
CA GLU A 159 17.53 6.61 21.62
C GLU A 159 17.04 5.54 20.65
N GLU A 160 15.81 5.07 20.81
CA GLU A 160 15.22 4.08 19.90
C GLU A 160 15.09 4.65 18.48
N LEU A 161 14.74 5.94 18.36
CA LEU A 161 14.63 6.62 17.09
C LEU A 161 16.01 6.71 16.38
N PHE A 162 17.07 7.11 17.08
CA PHE A 162 18.43 7.15 16.51
C PHE A 162 18.94 5.76 16.14
N LEU A 163 18.65 4.74 16.94
CA LEU A 163 18.96 3.35 16.60
C LEU A 163 18.21 2.87 15.35
N ALA A 164 16.92 3.14 15.26
CA ALA A 164 16.11 2.76 14.12
C ALA A 164 16.55 3.45 12.82
N CYS A 165 16.97 4.72 12.90
CA CYS A 165 17.38 5.52 11.75
C CYS A 165 18.86 5.33 11.35
N TYR A 166 19.70 4.73 12.18
CA TYR A 166 21.13 4.56 11.87
C TYR A 166 21.37 3.90 10.49
N PRO A 167 22.33 4.35 9.65
CA PRO A 167 23.34 5.39 9.91
C PRO A 167 22.86 6.82 9.65
N PHE A 168 21.60 7.03 9.40
CA PHE A 168 21.04 8.34 9.09
C PHE A 168 20.58 9.07 10.36
N HIS A 169 20.62 10.39 10.29
CA HIS A 169 19.94 11.22 11.28
C HIS A 169 18.40 11.12 11.06
N PRO A 170 17.58 11.02 12.12
CA PRO A 170 16.12 10.91 11.98
C PRO A 170 15.48 12.01 11.13
N SER A 171 15.95 13.25 11.26
CA SER A 171 15.45 14.36 10.44
C SER A 171 15.73 14.19 8.96
N LEU A 172 16.80 13.48 8.56
CA LEU A 172 17.09 13.21 7.15
C LEU A 172 16.04 12.29 6.55
N ILE A 173 15.68 11.23 7.28
CA ILE A 173 14.61 10.31 6.85
C ILE A 173 13.28 11.06 6.73
N SER A 174 12.94 11.90 7.71
CA SER A 174 11.74 12.73 7.69
C SER A 174 11.72 13.70 6.49
N VAL A 175 12.87 14.29 6.13
CA VAL A 175 12.98 15.14 4.94
C VAL A 175 12.79 14.34 3.66
N PHE A 176 13.38 13.15 3.55
CA PHE A 176 13.16 12.28 2.40
C PHE A 176 11.69 11.89 2.25
N GLN A 177 11.01 11.50 3.32
CA GLN A 177 9.59 11.15 3.27
C GLN A 177 8.70 12.31 2.86
N ARG A 178 8.98 13.54 3.34
CA ARG A 178 8.13 14.71 3.08
C ARG A 178 8.44 15.45 1.79
N LYS A 179 9.70 15.52 1.41
CA LYS A 179 10.16 16.36 0.29
C LYS A 179 10.38 15.58 -1.00
N TRP A 180 10.81 14.33 -0.91
CA TRP A 180 11.11 13.54 -2.11
C TRP A 180 9.86 12.97 -2.78
N GLN A 181 8.75 12.87 -2.06
CA GLN A 181 7.44 12.52 -2.63
C GLN A 181 6.79 13.69 -3.39
N SER A 182 7.39 14.89 -3.31
CA SER A 182 6.89 16.10 -3.96
C SER A 182 7.76 16.60 -5.13
N LEU A 183 8.77 15.83 -5.54
CA LEU A 183 9.62 16.07 -6.72
C LEU A 183 9.30 15.05 -7.83
#